data_1df398b06efb881cc3e01c5a012e2bd7
#
_entry.id   1df398b06efb881cc3e01c5a012e2bd7
#
_cell.length_a   1.000
_cell.length_b   1.000
_cell.length_c   1.000
_cell.angle_alpha   90.00
_cell.angle_beta   90.00
_cell.angle_gamma   90.00
#
_symmetry.space_group_name_H-M   'P 1'
#
loop_
_entity.id
_entity.type
_entity.pdbx_description
1 polymer ?
#
loop_
_entity_poly.entity_id
_entity_poly.type
_entity_poly.pdbx_seq_one_letter_code
_entity_poly.pdbx_strand_id
1 'polypeptide(L)'
;MPDHRYPLMINGVPVVEAPEEIDICNAEQLRIVLLEAASRGHATIVGDMTRTRFCDSSGFSVLVAAHQRALAEGGGLRLVIPDGSRVLRIFTMIGLGRFIPRFASLDQALPAAPAAAD
;
A
#
# COMPACT_ATOMS: atom_id res chain seq x y z
N MET A 1 -17.87 6.89 -13.87
CA MET A 1 -16.44 6.85 -14.11
C MET A 1 -15.79 5.79 -13.25
N PRO A 2 -15.25 4.82 -13.84
CA PRO A 2 -14.61 3.80 -13.04
C PRO A 2 -13.44 4.39 -12.29
N ASP A 3 -13.33 3.94 -11.10
CA ASP A 3 -12.34 4.42 -10.18
C ASP A 3 -11.09 3.57 -10.30
N HIS A 4 -10.46 3.68 -11.44
CA HIS A 4 -9.28 2.87 -11.68
C HIS A 4 -8.10 3.44 -10.91
N ARG A 5 -7.52 2.60 -10.10
CA ARG A 5 -6.32 2.93 -9.37
C ARG A 5 -5.16 2.21 -10.01
N TYR A 6 -4.73 2.71 -11.14
CA TYR A 6 -3.57 2.14 -11.80
C TYR A 6 -2.34 2.53 -11.02
N PRO A 7 -1.44 1.59 -10.76
CA PRO A 7 -0.19 1.95 -10.09
C PRO A 7 0.62 2.93 -10.90
N LEU A 8 1.18 3.91 -10.21
CA LEU A 8 2.22 4.75 -10.81
C LEU A 8 3.56 4.09 -10.53
N MET A 9 4.40 4.02 -11.54
CA MET A 9 5.74 3.48 -11.34
C MET A 9 6.66 4.60 -10.91
N ILE A 10 7.17 4.51 -9.71
CA ILE A 10 8.10 5.52 -9.16
C ILE A 10 9.32 4.78 -8.63
N ASN A 11 10.49 5.17 -9.10
CA ASN A 11 11.76 4.54 -8.70
C ASN A 11 11.72 3.02 -8.83
N GLY A 12 11.03 2.53 -9.85
CA GLY A 12 10.98 1.11 -10.17
C GLY A 12 9.96 0.30 -9.39
N VAL A 13 9.13 0.93 -8.57
CA VAL A 13 8.10 0.21 -7.82
C VAL A 13 6.73 0.78 -8.12
N PRO A 14 5.70 -0.09 -8.12
CA PRO A 14 4.32 0.39 -8.28
C PRO A 14 3.85 1.06 -7.00
N VAL A 15 3.26 2.24 -7.16
CA VAL A 15 2.64 2.98 -6.07
C VAL A 15 1.14 3.01 -6.33
N VAL A 16 0.38 2.41 -5.44
CA VAL A 16 -1.07 2.36 -5.53
C VAL A 16 -1.64 3.38 -4.55
N GLU A 17 -2.32 4.39 -5.08
CA GLU A 17 -2.96 5.39 -4.23
C GLU A 17 -4.28 4.84 -3.73
N ALA A 18 -4.44 4.76 -2.42
CA ALA A 18 -5.66 4.27 -1.81
C ALA A 18 -6.72 5.37 -1.79
N PRO A 19 -8.01 5.01 -1.84
CA PRO A 19 -9.07 6.01 -1.79
C PRO A 19 -9.17 6.67 -0.42
N GLU A 20 -9.93 7.75 -0.35
CA GLU A 20 -10.13 8.47 0.91
C GLU A 20 -10.79 7.60 1.98
N GLU A 21 -11.68 6.73 1.56
CA GLU A 21 -12.36 5.82 2.46
C GLU A 21 -12.26 4.41 1.91
N ILE A 22 -11.84 3.49 2.76
CA ILE A 22 -11.75 2.08 2.38
C ILE A 22 -12.74 1.32 3.26
N ASP A 23 -13.74 0.73 2.62
CA ASP A 23 -14.77 -0.04 3.30
C ASP A 23 -15.16 -1.23 2.43
N ILE A 24 -16.16 -1.96 2.87
CA ILE A 24 -16.56 -3.18 2.16
C ILE A 24 -16.98 -2.91 0.72
N CYS A 25 -17.39 -1.67 0.42
CA CYS A 25 -17.86 -1.35 -0.94
C CYS A 25 -16.72 -1.28 -1.95
N ASN A 26 -15.53 -0.89 -1.53
CA ASN A 26 -14.40 -0.74 -2.46
C ASN A 26 -13.16 -1.56 -2.09
N ALA A 27 -13.22 -2.32 -0.99
CA ALA A 27 -12.06 -3.10 -0.57
C ALA A 27 -11.64 -4.11 -1.62
N GLU A 28 -12.60 -4.76 -2.28
CA GLU A 28 -12.28 -5.77 -3.29
C GLU A 28 -11.55 -5.17 -4.48
N GLN A 29 -11.95 -3.98 -4.89
CA GLN A 29 -11.29 -3.30 -6.00
C GLN A 29 -9.85 -2.96 -5.65
N LEU A 30 -9.63 -2.49 -4.44
CA LEU A 30 -8.28 -2.20 -3.96
C LEU A 30 -7.45 -3.49 -3.90
N ARG A 31 -8.08 -4.59 -3.45
CA ARG A 31 -7.39 -5.89 -3.39
C ARG A 31 -6.89 -6.31 -4.77
N ILE A 32 -7.76 -6.18 -5.76
CA ILE A 32 -7.40 -6.58 -7.13
C ILE A 32 -6.19 -5.80 -7.63
N VAL A 33 -6.20 -4.48 -7.44
CA VAL A 33 -5.10 -3.65 -7.92
C VAL A 33 -3.80 -4.00 -7.21
N LEU A 34 -3.85 -4.18 -5.89
CA LEU A 34 -2.64 -4.50 -5.12
C LEU A 34 -2.10 -5.88 -5.47
N LEU A 35 -2.98 -6.88 -5.60
CA LEU A 35 -2.54 -8.23 -5.91
C LEU A 35 -1.99 -8.32 -7.33
N GLU A 36 -2.58 -7.59 -8.27
CA GLU A 36 -2.03 -7.56 -9.62
C GLU A 36 -0.65 -6.95 -9.63
N ALA A 37 -0.45 -5.86 -8.89
CA ALA A 37 0.86 -5.23 -8.82
C ALA A 37 1.90 -6.22 -8.28
N ALA A 38 1.53 -6.96 -7.24
CA ALA A 38 2.43 -7.95 -6.65
C ALA A 38 2.75 -9.09 -7.61
N SER A 39 1.82 -9.42 -8.51
CA SER A 39 1.95 -10.58 -9.40
C SER A 39 2.71 -10.28 -10.67
N ARG A 40 3.01 -9.02 -10.97
CA ARG A 40 3.63 -8.64 -12.24
C ARG A 40 5.14 -8.51 -12.15
N GLY A 41 5.76 -9.22 -11.24
CA GLY A 41 7.20 -9.17 -11.09
C GLY A 41 7.69 -8.02 -10.22
N HIS A 42 6.77 -7.30 -9.60
CA HIS A 42 7.11 -6.22 -8.68
C HIS A 42 6.90 -6.73 -7.26
N ALA A 43 7.97 -7.27 -6.69
CA ALA A 43 7.87 -7.84 -5.35
C ALA A 43 7.60 -6.78 -4.28
N THR A 44 8.11 -5.56 -4.49
CA THR A 44 7.88 -4.45 -3.57
C THR A 44 6.79 -3.55 -4.13
N ILE A 45 5.78 -3.26 -3.30
CA ILE A 45 4.65 -2.41 -3.67
C ILE A 45 4.51 -1.34 -2.62
N VAL A 46 4.16 -0.12 -3.03
CA VAL A 46 3.85 0.95 -2.09
C VAL A 46 2.34 1.19 -2.13
N GLY A 47 1.71 1.11 -0.96
CA GLY A 47 0.31 1.50 -0.80
C GLY A 47 0.28 2.90 -0.19
N ASP A 48 -0.14 3.88 -0.96
CA ASP A 48 -0.13 5.27 -0.51
C ASP A 48 -1.48 5.63 0.09
N MET A 49 -1.52 5.73 1.40
CA MET A 49 -2.72 6.09 2.13
C MET A 49 -2.67 7.52 2.65
N THR A 50 -1.89 8.38 1.99
CA THR A 50 -1.75 9.78 2.42
C THR A 50 -3.11 10.46 2.51
N ARG A 51 -4.02 10.17 1.60
CA ARG A 51 -5.31 10.81 1.55
C ARG A 51 -6.41 10.00 2.23
N THR A 52 -6.09 8.82 2.74
CA THR A 52 -7.09 7.93 3.34
C THR A 52 -7.43 8.43 4.73
N ARG A 53 -8.72 8.67 4.96
CA ARG A 53 -9.23 9.17 6.24
C ARG A 53 -9.93 8.08 7.03
N PHE A 54 -10.35 7.02 6.36
CA PHE A 54 -11.09 5.94 7.00
C PHE A 54 -10.73 4.62 6.35
N CYS A 55 -10.56 3.60 7.20
CA CYS A 55 -10.30 2.25 6.72
C CYS A 55 -10.87 1.29 7.75
N ASP A 56 -11.82 0.45 7.32
CA ASP A 56 -12.41 -0.53 8.23
C ASP A 56 -11.66 -1.87 8.14
N SER A 57 -12.20 -2.89 8.82
CA SER A 57 -11.54 -4.18 8.87
C SER A 57 -11.42 -4.85 7.51
N SER A 58 -12.36 -4.60 6.59
CA SER A 58 -12.24 -5.18 5.25
C SER A 58 -11.06 -4.59 4.52
N GLY A 59 -10.81 -3.29 4.71
CA GLY A 59 -9.64 -2.64 4.13
C GLY A 59 -8.33 -3.17 4.71
N PHE A 60 -8.25 -3.28 6.02
CA PHE A 60 -7.03 -3.82 6.63
C PHE A 60 -6.77 -5.25 6.21
N SER A 61 -7.83 -6.05 6.04
CA SER A 61 -7.66 -7.42 5.54
C SER A 61 -7.06 -7.46 4.15
N VAL A 62 -7.46 -6.53 3.30
CA VAL A 62 -6.89 -6.41 1.95
C VAL A 62 -5.40 -6.08 2.02
N LEU A 63 -5.02 -5.18 2.91
CA LEU A 63 -3.61 -4.81 3.05
C LEU A 63 -2.77 -5.99 3.52
N VAL A 64 -3.30 -6.79 4.45
CA VAL A 64 -2.62 -7.99 4.93
C VAL A 64 -2.45 -8.99 3.79
N ALA A 65 -3.50 -9.22 3.01
CA ALA A 65 -3.45 -10.17 1.90
C ALA A 65 -2.42 -9.73 0.85
N ALA A 66 -2.40 -8.44 0.54
CA ALA A 66 -1.44 -7.91 -0.43
C ALA A 66 -0.01 -8.05 0.07
N HIS A 67 0.21 -7.79 1.35
CA HIS A 67 1.53 -7.93 1.94
C HIS A 67 2.00 -9.38 1.90
N GLN A 68 1.13 -10.32 2.25
CA GLN A 68 1.47 -11.74 2.22
C GLN A 68 1.82 -12.18 0.81
N ARG A 69 1.08 -11.70 -0.20
CA ARG A 69 1.39 -12.03 -1.58
C ARG A 69 2.74 -11.47 -2.00
N ALA A 70 3.00 -10.22 -1.64
CA ALA A 70 4.27 -9.58 -1.98
C ALA A 70 5.44 -10.27 -1.29
N LEU A 71 5.26 -10.70 -0.05
CA LEU A 71 6.30 -11.47 0.64
C LEU A 71 6.58 -12.77 -0.07
N ALA A 72 5.55 -13.46 -0.56
CA ALA A 72 5.73 -14.71 -1.29
C ALA A 72 6.51 -14.51 -2.58
N GLU A 73 6.46 -13.31 -3.14
CA GLU A 73 7.20 -12.96 -4.35
C GLU A 73 8.59 -12.37 -4.04
N GLY A 74 8.97 -12.35 -2.78
CA GLY A 74 10.31 -11.88 -2.40
C GLY A 74 10.39 -10.43 -1.98
N GLY A 75 9.28 -9.75 -1.85
CA GLY A 75 9.27 -8.33 -1.48
C GLY A 75 8.37 -8.05 -0.28
N GLY A 76 7.48 -7.09 -0.42
CA GLY A 76 6.56 -6.72 0.62
C GLY A 76 5.77 -5.48 0.26
N LEU A 77 4.72 -5.23 1.03
CA LEU A 77 3.94 -4.01 0.93
C LEU A 77 4.53 -2.97 1.88
N ARG A 78 4.70 -1.77 1.40
CA ARG A 78 5.17 -0.63 2.19
C ARG A 78 4.05 0.40 2.20
N LEU A 79 3.56 0.73 3.39
CA LEU A 79 2.42 1.63 3.51
C LEU A 79 2.86 3.04 3.86
N VAL A 80 2.31 4.01 3.15
CA VAL A 80 2.46 5.42 3.51
C VAL A 80 1.23 5.81 4.30
N ILE A 81 1.41 6.08 5.58
CA ILE A 81 0.34 6.52 6.47
C ILE A 81 0.91 7.70 7.26
N PRO A 82 0.40 8.92 7.03
CA PRO A 82 0.98 10.10 7.68
C PRO A 82 0.89 10.05 9.19
N ASP A 83 1.86 10.68 9.84
CA ASP A 83 1.83 10.85 11.30
C ASP A 83 0.56 11.59 11.69
N GLY A 84 -0.02 11.19 12.81
CA GLY A 84 -1.19 11.86 13.35
C GLY A 84 -2.49 11.52 12.67
N SER A 85 -2.48 10.67 11.64
CA SER A 85 -3.71 10.31 10.96
C SER A 85 -4.53 9.34 11.80
N ARG A 86 -5.85 9.39 11.58
CA ARG A 86 -6.77 8.47 12.26
C ARG A 86 -6.49 7.03 11.87
N VAL A 87 -6.17 6.81 10.60
CA VAL A 87 -5.85 5.47 10.10
C VAL A 87 -4.62 4.92 10.80
N LEU A 88 -3.61 5.75 11.03
CA LEU A 88 -2.41 5.31 11.72
C LEU A 88 -2.72 4.86 13.14
N ARG A 89 -3.62 5.58 13.82
CA ARG A 89 -3.98 5.21 15.18
C ARG A 89 -4.54 3.79 15.22
N ILE A 90 -5.47 3.48 14.31
CA ILE A 90 -6.09 2.16 14.28
C ILE A 90 -5.08 1.11 13.83
N PHE A 91 -4.30 1.41 12.81
CA PHE A 91 -3.25 0.51 12.31
C PHE A 91 -2.30 0.10 13.46
N THR A 92 -1.92 1.06 14.28
CA THR A 92 -1.04 0.82 15.41
C THR A 92 -1.75 0.01 16.51
N MET A 93 -3.01 0.38 16.79
CA MET A 93 -3.77 -0.29 17.85
C MET A 93 -4.01 -1.78 17.58
N ILE A 94 -4.26 -2.13 16.31
CA ILE A 94 -4.49 -3.53 15.97
C ILE A 94 -3.19 -4.30 15.71
N GLY A 95 -2.05 -3.62 15.85
CA GLY A 95 -0.74 -4.29 15.80
C GLY A 95 -0.20 -4.56 14.42
N LEU A 96 -0.78 -4.00 13.37
CA LEU A 96 -0.32 -4.27 12.01
C LEU A 96 1.07 -3.72 11.71
N GLY A 97 1.50 -2.72 12.46
CA GLY A 97 2.85 -2.16 12.28
C GLY A 97 3.96 -3.16 12.59
N ARG A 98 3.65 -4.27 13.23
CA ARG A 98 4.63 -5.33 13.48
C ARG A 98 4.87 -6.17 12.24
N PHE A 99 3.95 -6.14 11.29
CA PHE A 99 4.01 -7.02 10.11
C PHE A 99 4.23 -6.25 8.82
N ILE A 100 3.60 -5.09 8.69
CA ILE A 100 3.65 -4.31 7.46
C ILE A 100 4.43 -3.02 7.74
N PRO A 101 5.53 -2.77 7.02
CA PRO A 101 6.30 -1.54 7.22
C PRO A 101 5.44 -0.32 6.89
N ARG A 102 5.52 0.66 7.75
CA ARG A 102 4.79 1.92 7.60
C ARG A 102 5.77 3.08 7.54
N PHE A 103 5.45 4.06 6.69
CA PHE A 103 6.28 5.25 6.48
C PHE A 103 5.40 6.48 6.54
N ALA A 104 5.94 7.59 7.02
CA ALA A 104 5.16 8.82 7.18
C ALA A 104 4.94 9.55 5.85
N SER A 105 5.79 9.31 4.87
CA SER A 105 5.69 9.98 3.57
C SER A 105 6.05 9.03 2.45
N LEU A 106 5.63 9.39 1.24
CA LEU A 106 5.95 8.60 0.06
C LEU A 106 7.46 8.53 -0.16
N ASP A 107 8.17 9.65 0.03
CA ASP A 107 9.62 9.65 -0.15
C ASP A 107 10.29 8.62 0.75
N GLN A 108 9.83 8.49 1.98
CA GLN A 108 10.40 7.52 2.90
C GLN A 108 10.09 6.08 2.49
N ALA A 109 8.93 5.86 1.89
CA ALA A 109 8.49 4.52 1.50
C ALA A 109 9.15 4.04 0.23
N LEU A 110 9.58 4.95 -0.62
CA LEU A 110 10.19 4.58 -1.89
C LEU A 110 11.61 4.11 -1.70
N PRO A 111 12.05 3.12 -2.48
CA PRO A 111 13.48 2.79 -2.51
C PRO A 111 14.26 3.94 -3.12
N ALA A 112 15.55 3.95 -2.91
CA ALA A 112 16.41 4.93 -3.56
C ALA A 112 16.21 4.86 -5.07
N ALA A 113 16.31 6.02 -5.74
CA ALA A 113 16.25 6.02 -7.19
C ALA A 113 17.36 5.12 -7.75
N PRO A 114 17.10 4.41 -8.85
CA PRO A 114 18.14 3.60 -9.46
C PRO A 114 19.34 4.46 -9.83
N ALA A 115 20.51 3.92 -9.61
CA ALA A 115 21.73 4.61 -10.01
C ALA A 115 21.70 4.83 -11.52
N ALA A 116 22.16 6.02 -11.95
CA ALA A 116 22.29 6.26 -13.36
C ALA A 116 23.23 5.23 -13.96
N ALA A 117 22.85 4.70 -15.11
CA ALA A 117 23.75 3.81 -15.84
C ALA A 117 24.93 4.63 -16.34
N ASP A 118 26.10 4.17 -16.06
CA ASP A 118 27.31 4.85 -16.52
C ASP A 118 27.71 4.36 -17.89
#